data_1bb5f89492c1fb9a65fcfe780ad5d7ef
#
_entry.id   1bb5f89492c1fb9a65fcfe780ad5d7ef
#
_cell.length_a   1.000
_cell.length_b   1.000
_cell.length_c   1.000
_cell.angle_alpha   90.00
_cell.angle_beta   90.00
_cell.angle_gamma   90.00
#
_symmetry.space_group_name_H-M   'P 1'
#
loop_
_entity.id
_entity.type
_entity.pdbx_description
1 polymer ?
#
loop_
_entity_poly.entity_id
_entity_poly.type
_entity_poly.pdbx_seq_one_letter_code
_entity_poly.pdbx_strand_id
1 'polypeptide(L)'
;EIIDLPDDVVAGDVALGKGVYQDNCAECHGADGQGVTAPSLGDQALLANASDHFLRYAVVNGRDGTPMKSFSDALSEGEIDGVVAYLRSQASGWSPSPPKLVAPPTPDQYILNPDNEAPTFTLRDDRYVPALEVVEALEQKKRFILLDTRPASAWQRSHIPGAVPMPYYRDKDRAGENLPNDGTWIVAYCACPHAASDFVVNNLRERGFRN
;
A
#
# COMPACT_ATOMS: atom_id res chain seq x y z
N GLU A 1 -15.42 14.05 8.92
CA GLU A 1 -15.52 13.18 10.10
C GLU A 1 -14.97 11.80 9.74
N ILE A 2 -14.07 11.25 10.54
CA ILE A 2 -13.56 9.89 10.36
C ILE A 2 -14.53 8.97 11.09
N ILE A 3 -15.14 8.03 10.36
CA ILE A 3 -16.03 7.03 10.94
C ILE A 3 -15.18 5.80 11.24
N ASP A 4 -15.09 5.42 12.50
CA ASP A 4 -14.44 4.19 12.94
C ASP A 4 -15.44 3.04 12.77
N LEU A 5 -15.14 2.10 11.89
CA LEU A 5 -15.98 0.94 11.60
C LEU A 5 -15.27 -0.33 12.11
N PRO A 6 -16.03 -1.30 12.67
CA PRO A 6 -15.47 -2.58 13.06
C PRO A 6 -14.82 -3.32 11.88
N ASP A 7 -13.82 -4.17 12.17
CA ASP A 7 -13.08 -4.95 11.18
C ASP A 7 -13.55 -6.43 11.09
N ASP A 8 -14.54 -6.83 11.91
CA ASP A 8 -15.05 -8.18 11.91
C ASP A 8 -15.98 -8.47 10.71
N VAL A 9 -16.23 -9.73 10.46
CA VAL A 9 -17.05 -10.19 9.34
C VAL A 9 -18.53 -10.01 9.65
N VAL A 10 -19.29 -9.46 8.72
CA VAL A 10 -20.76 -9.41 8.79
C VAL A 10 -21.33 -10.76 8.37
N ALA A 11 -21.98 -11.45 9.31
CA ALA A 11 -22.63 -12.72 9.04
C ALA A 11 -23.98 -12.50 8.36
N GLY A 12 -24.14 -13.01 7.13
CA GLY A 12 -25.36 -12.87 6.34
C GLY A 12 -25.66 -14.10 5.47
N ASP A 13 -26.91 -14.26 5.08
CA ASP A 13 -27.33 -15.31 4.14
C ASP A 13 -27.07 -14.87 2.71
N VAL A 14 -26.13 -15.55 2.05
CA VAL A 14 -25.71 -15.26 0.67
C VAL A 14 -26.84 -15.43 -0.33
N ALA A 15 -27.72 -16.42 -0.14
CA ALA A 15 -28.84 -16.69 -1.08
C ALA A 15 -29.92 -15.61 -0.97
N LEU A 16 -30.27 -15.22 0.26
CA LEU A 16 -31.16 -14.08 0.52
C LEU A 16 -30.55 -12.80 -0.07
N GLY A 17 -29.27 -12.53 0.23
CA GLY A 17 -28.58 -11.34 -0.24
C GLY A 17 -28.50 -11.24 -1.75
N LYS A 18 -28.35 -12.36 -2.46
CA LYS A 18 -28.40 -12.40 -3.93
C LYS A 18 -29.76 -11.95 -4.46
N GLY A 19 -30.85 -12.42 -3.88
CA GLY A 19 -32.22 -12.00 -4.28
C GLY A 19 -32.41 -10.50 -4.05
N VAL A 20 -32.09 -10.02 -2.85
CA VAL A 20 -32.19 -8.59 -2.49
C VAL A 20 -31.32 -7.73 -3.40
N TYR A 21 -30.11 -8.17 -3.72
CA TYR A 21 -29.21 -7.47 -4.65
C TYR A 21 -29.82 -7.33 -6.05
N GLN A 22 -30.39 -8.40 -6.58
CA GLN A 22 -31.01 -8.39 -7.90
C GLN A 22 -32.20 -7.41 -7.96
N ASP A 23 -32.98 -7.34 -6.90
CA ASP A 23 -34.19 -6.53 -6.87
C ASP A 23 -33.88 -5.03 -6.61
N ASN A 24 -32.80 -4.70 -5.89
CA ASN A 24 -32.57 -3.35 -5.41
C ASN A 24 -31.25 -2.70 -5.90
N CYS A 25 -30.26 -3.46 -6.32
CA CYS A 25 -28.92 -2.97 -6.60
C CYS A 25 -28.50 -3.17 -8.06
N ALA A 26 -28.96 -4.26 -8.70
CA ALA A 26 -28.48 -4.69 -9.99
C ALA A 26 -28.75 -3.70 -11.14
N GLU A 27 -29.83 -2.91 -11.05
CA GLU A 27 -30.16 -1.90 -12.07
C GLU A 27 -29.00 -0.90 -12.28
N CYS A 28 -28.37 -0.47 -11.18
CA CYS A 28 -27.29 0.49 -11.22
C CYS A 28 -25.90 -0.16 -11.22
N HIS A 29 -25.73 -1.22 -10.41
CA HIS A 29 -24.42 -1.87 -10.22
C HIS A 29 -24.18 -3.05 -11.14
N GLY A 30 -25.17 -3.46 -11.93
CA GLY A 30 -25.10 -4.63 -12.83
C GLY A 30 -25.47 -5.93 -12.14
N ALA A 31 -26.03 -6.88 -12.91
CA ALA A 31 -26.51 -8.15 -12.38
C ALA A 31 -25.43 -9.00 -11.70
N ASP A 32 -24.20 -8.88 -12.16
CA ASP A 32 -23.02 -9.55 -11.62
C ASP A 32 -22.05 -8.55 -10.91
N GLY A 33 -22.55 -7.36 -10.57
CA GLY A 33 -21.74 -6.32 -9.92
C GLY A 33 -20.72 -5.65 -10.83
N GLN A 34 -20.83 -5.78 -12.15
CA GLN A 34 -19.87 -5.24 -13.11
C GLN A 34 -19.89 -3.72 -13.26
N GLY A 35 -20.92 -3.05 -12.72
CA GLY A 35 -21.17 -1.63 -12.92
C GLY A 35 -21.94 -1.34 -14.21
N VAL A 36 -22.91 -0.41 -14.15
CA VAL A 36 -23.68 0.10 -15.31
C VAL A 36 -23.73 1.62 -15.24
N THR A 37 -24.55 2.19 -14.35
CA THR A 37 -24.63 3.63 -14.06
C THR A 37 -23.94 3.98 -12.74
N ALA A 38 -23.58 2.98 -11.94
CA ALA A 38 -22.85 3.08 -10.68
C ALA A 38 -21.56 2.24 -10.73
N PRO A 39 -20.62 2.46 -9.79
CA PRO A 39 -19.36 1.71 -9.76
C PRO A 39 -19.55 0.22 -9.67
N SER A 40 -18.59 -0.55 -10.22
CA SER A 40 -18.53 -1.99 -10.08
C SER A 40 -18.39 -2.41 -8.62
N LEU A 41 -19.31 -3.22 -8.10
CA LEU A 41 -19.25 -3.83 -6.78
C LEU A 41 -18.58 -5.23 -6.81
N GLY A 42 -18.48 -5.84 -7.99
CA GLY A 42 -17.73 -7.08 -8.21
C GLY A 42 -16.24 -6.86 -8.46
N ASP A 43 -15.77 -5.62 -8.43
CA ASP A 43 -14.36 -5.31 -8.60
C ASP A 43 -13.51 -5.92 -7.48
N GLN A 44 -12.51 -6.72 -7.86
CA GLN A 44 -11.69 -7.47 -6.90
C GLN A 44 -10.83 -6.57 -6.01
N ALA A 45 -10.42 -5.39 -6.51
CA ALA A 45 -9.69 -4.44 -5.70
C ALA A 45 -10.61 -3.76 -4.67
N LEU A 46 -11.85 -3.45 -5.03
CA LEU A 46 -12.85 -2.97 -4.08
C LEU A 46 -13.09 -4.03 -2.99
N LEU A 47 -13.41 -5.27 -3.39
CA LEU A 47 -13.70 -6.35 -2.45
C LEU A 47 -12.49 -6.70 -1.55
N ALA A 48 -11.27 -6.49 -2.03
CA ALA A 48 -10.05 -6.71 -1.26
C ALA A 48 -9.78 -5.61 -0.21
N ASN A 49 -10.24 -4.38 -0.43
CA ASN A 49 -9.89 -3.23 0.41
C ASN A 49 -11.06 -2.71 1.27
N ALA A 50 -12.30 -2.94 0.85
CA ALA A 50 -13.47 -2.54 1.62
C ALA A 50 -13.75 -3.55 2.74
N SER A 51 -13.91 -3.10 4.00
CA SER A 51 -14.39 -3.97 5.08
C SER A 51 -15.89 -4.30 4.88
N ASP A 52 -16.38 -5.35 5.55
CA ASP A 52 -17.80 -5.69 5.52
C ASP A 52 -18.65 -4.55 6.09
N HIS A 53 -18.20 -3.96 7.17
CA HIS A 53 -18.88 -2.82 7.77
C HIS A 53 -18.87 -1.57 6.89
N PHE A 54 -17.85 -1.36 6.06
CA PHE A 54 -17.87 -0.30 5.06
C PHE A 54 -18.94 -0.56 4.00
N LEU A 55 -19.06 -1.78 3.51
CA LEU A 55 -20.11 -2.16 2.54
C LEU A 55 -21.50 -2.02 3.19
N ARG A 56 -21.66 -2.52 4.43
CA ARG A 56 -22.90 -2.39 5.20
C ARG A 56 -23.27 -0.91 5.42
N TYR A 57 -22.32 -0.10 5.86
CA TYR A 57 -22.51 1.33 6.06
C TYR A 57 -23.01 2.04 4.80
N ALA A 58 -22.44 1.69 3.63
CA ALA A 58 -22.84 2.27 2.37
C ALA A 58 -24.28 1.90 1.97
N VAL A 59 -24.74 0.69 2.28
CA VAL A 59 -26.13 0.27 2.03
C VAL A 59 -27.08 0.95 3.00
N VAL A 60 -26.75 0.97 4.29
CA VAL A 60 -27.58 1.59 5.34
C VAL A 60 -27.77 3.08 5.12
N ASN A 61 -26.69 3.80 4.84
CA ASN A 61 -26.73 5.28 4.80
C ASN A 61 -26.86 5.86 3.38
N GLY A 62 -26.64 5.04 2.35
CA GLY A 62 -26.49 5.54 0.99
C GLY A 62 -25.20 6.34 0.79
N ARG A 63 -25.17 7.18 -0.23
CA ARG A 63 -24.03 8.04 -0.58
C ARG A 63 -24.51 9.45 -0.89
N ASP A 64 -24.24 10.37 0.00
CA ASP A 64 -24.61 11.77 -0.14
C ASP A 64 -24.11 12.35 -1.46
N GLY A 65 -24.98 13.13 -2.12
CA GLY A 65 -24.67 13.74 -3.41
C GLY A 65 -24.67 12.78 -4.60
N THR A 66 -25.12 11.52 -4.41
CA THR A 66 -25.26 10.53 -5.47
C THR A 66 -26.69 9.97 -5.54
N PRO A 67 -27.08 9.27 -6.65
CA PRO A 67 -28.35 8.57 -6.71
C PRO A 67 -28.52 7.39 -5.73
N MET A 68 -27.44 6.95 -5.07
CA MET A 68 -27.49 5.85 -4.10
C MET A 68 -28.12 6.34 -2.79
N LYS A 69 -29.41 6.08 -2.63
CA LYS A 69 -30.15 6.40 -1.40
C LYS A 69 -29.87 5.43 -0.26
N SER A 70 -30.24 5.80 0.95
CA SER A 70 -30.29 4.90 2.10
C SER A 70 -31.31 3.78 1.88
N PHE A 71 -30.97 2.58 2.33
CA PHE A 71 -31.85 1.40 2.30
C PHE A 71 -32.31 0.99 3.72
N SER A 72 -31.95 1.74 4.78
CA SER A 72 -32.30 1.40 6.16
C SER A 72 -33.81 1.26 6.42
N ASP A 73 -34.64 2.03 5.70
CA ASP A 73 -36.09 2.00 5.84
C ASP A 73 -36.76 0.96 4.91
N ALA A 74 -36.04 0.51 3.89
CA ALA A 74 -36.56 -0.38 2.84
C ALA A 74 -36.17 -1.85 3.05
N LEU A 75 -35.03 -2.11 3.70
CA LEU A 75 -34.48 -3.44 3.93
C LEU A 75 -34.28 -3.70 5.42
N SER A 76 -34.56 -4.91 5.86
CA SER A 76 -34.22 -5.38 7.20
C SER A 76 -32.71 -5.55 7.37
N GLU A 77 -32.24 -5.56 8.61
CA GLU A 77 -30.81 -5.81 8.90
C GLU A 77 -30.32 -7.13 8.30
N GLY A 78 -31.11 -8.20 8.37
CA GLY A 78 -30.75 -9.50 7.80
C GLY A 78 -30.64 -9.47 6.27
N GLU A 79 -31.46 -8.67 5.58
CA GLU A 79 -31.36 -8.45 4.14
C GLU A 79 -30.12 -7.65 3.77
N ILE A 80 -29.81 -6.59 4.53
CA ILE A 80 -28.58 -5.79 4.35
C ILE A 80 -27.34 -6.65 4.56
N ASP A 81 -27.29 -7.41 5.65
CA ASP A 81 -26.18 -8.31 5.97
C ASP A 81 -26.06 -9.42 4.91
N GLY A 82 -27.19 -9.91 4.38
CA GLY A 82 -27.22 -10.82 3.25
C GLY A 82 -26.59 -10.22 1.99
N VAL A 83 -26.91 -8.96 1.65
CA VAL A 83 -26.28 -8.26 0.51
C VAL A 83 -24.77 -8.17 0.68
N VAL A 84 -24.29 -7.83 1.86
CA VAL A 84 -22.84 -7.79 2.16
C VAL A 84 -22.21 -9.17 1.96
N ALA A 85 -22.82 -10.22 2.52
CA ALA A 85 -22.35 -11.59 2.35
C ALA A 85 -22.36 -12.05 0.88
N TYR A 86 -23.39 -11.67 0.11
CA TYR A 86 -23.43 -11.94 -1.33
C TYR A 86 -22.28 -11.23 -2.07
N LEU A 87 -22.02 -9.95 -1.82
CA LEU A 87 -20.91 -9.23 -2.42
C LEU A 87 -19.57 -9.90 -2.07
N ARG A 88 -19.39 -10.32 -0.82
CA ARG A 88 -18.19 -11.07 -0.41
C ARG A 88 -18.04 -12.39 -1.12
N SER A 89 -19.13 -13.09 -1.41
CA SER A 89 -19.08 -14.35 -2.17
C SER A 89 -18.61 -14.16 -3.62
N GLN A 90 -18.64 -12.93 -4.15
CA GLN A 90 -18.10 -12.59 -5.47
C GLN A 90 -16.57 -12.42 -5.46
N ALA A 91 -15.94 -12.30 -4.29
CA ALA A 91 -14.50 -12.22 -4.17
C ALA A 91 -13.85 -13.55 -4.54
N SER A 92 -13.56 -13.75 -5.83
CA SER A 92 -12.95 -14.98 -6.31
C SER A 92 -11.50 -15.09 -5.89
N GLY A 93 -11.19 -16.05 -5.02
CA GLY A 93 -9.83 -16.44 -4.71
C GLY A 93 -9.08 -15.51 -3.76
N TRP A 94 -9.70 -14.47 -3.21
CA TRP A 94 -9.10 -13.69 -2.14
C TRP A 94 -9.42 -14.36 -0.79
N SER A 95 -8.50 -15.17 -0.34
CA SER A 95 -8.44 -15.54 1.06
C SER A 95 -7.82 -14.37 1.81
N PRO A 96 -8.39 -13.88 2.92
CA PRO A 96 -7.70 -12.93 3.80
C PRO A 96 -6.58 -13.63 4.55
N SER A 97 -5.66 -14.22 3.81
CA SER A 97 -4.35 -14.50 4.41
C SER A 97 -3.79 -13.12 4.70
N PRO A 98 -3.48 -12.81 5.95
CA PRO A 98 -2.80 -11.56 6.26
C PRO A 98 -1.62 -11.47 5.29
N PRO A 99 -1.40 -10.31 4.64
CA PRO A 99 -0.31 -10.17 3.72
C PRO A 99 0.94 -10.67 4.44
N LYS A 100 1.67 -11.59 3.81
CA LYS A 100 2.93 -12.06 4.38
C LYS A 100 3.87 -10.88 4.36
N LEU A 101 3.88 -10.13 5.46
CA LEU A 101 4.73 -8.97 5.61
C LEU A 101 6.18 -9.43 5.54
N VAL A 102 6.93 -8.85 4.63
CA VAL A 102 8.38 -9.01 4.61
C VAL A 102 8.94 -8.23 5.78
N ALA A 103 9.68 -8.89 6.66
CA ALA A 103 10.35 -8.19 7.74
C ALA A 103 11.40 -7.24 7.15
N PRO A 104 11.42 -5.94 7.55
CA PRO A 104 12.47 -5.05 7.11
C PRO A 104 13.83 -5.52 7.62
N PRO A 105 14.93 -5.20 6.91
CA PRO A 105 16.26 -5.46 7.40
C PRO A 105 16.49 -4.85 8.78
N THR A 106 17.24 -5.54 9.62
CA THR A 106 17.72 -5.01 10.90
C THR A 106 18.95 -4.13 10.70
N PRO A 107 19.34 -3.25 11.64
CA PRO A 107 20.46 -2.32 11.46
C PRO A 107 21.78 -2.98 11.04
N ASP A 108 22.07 -4.18 11.51
CA ASP A 108 23.22 -4.97 11.12
C ASP A 108 23.18 -5.47 9.66
N GLN A 109 22.02 -5.44 9.03
CA GLN A 109 21.79 -5.85 7.65
C GLN A 109 21.68 -4.68 6.68
N TYR A 110 21.83 -3.42 7.14
CA TYR A 110 21.65 -2.25 6.27
C TYR A 110 22.75 -2.10 5.23
N ILE A 111 23.98 -2.53 5.53
CA ILE A 111 25.09 -2.50 4.60
C ILE A 111 25.03 -3.74 3.72
N LEU A 112 24.86 -3.54 2.43
CA LEU A 112 25.01 -4.61 1.45
C LEU A 112 26.47 -5.03 1.38
N ASN A 113 26.74 -6.34 1.42
CA ASN A 113 28.07 -6.94 1.25
C ASN A 113 29.16 -6.23 2.10
N PRO A 114 29.06 -6.24 3.43
CA PRO A 114 29.87 -5.39 4.31
C PRO A 114 31.38 -5.61 4.20
N ASP A 115 31.82 -6.80 3.78
CA ASP A 115 33.21 -7.18 3.66
C ASP A 115 33.84 -6.86 2.28
N ASN A 116 33.01 -6.36 1.35
CA ASN A 116 33.44 -6.09 -0.02
C ASN A 116 33.89 -4.62 -0.19
N GLU A 117 34.48 -4.35 -1.36
CA GLU A 117 34.89 -3.00 -1.72
C GLU A 117 33.70 -2.07 -1.93
N ALA A 118 33.88 -0.78 -1.59
CA ALA A 118 32.91 0.25 -1.88
C ALA A 118 32.80 0.50 -3.41
N PRO A 119 31.63 0.88 -3.92
CA PRO A 119 31.52 1.33 -5.31
C PRO A 119 32.18 2.70 -5.50
N THR A 120 32.55 2.98 -6.75
CA THR A 120 32.87 4.35 -7.19
C THR A 120 31.71 4.84 -8.04
N PHE A 121 31.03 5.89 -7.58
CA PHE A 121 29.91 6.48 -8.30
C PHE A 121 30.28 7.81 -8.93
N THR A 122 29.80 8.04 -10.16
CA THR A 122 29.92 9.33 -10.86
C THR A 122 28.67 10.15 -10.61
N LEU A 123 28.80 11.19 -9.78
CA LEU A 123 27.65 12.00 -9.42
C LEU A 123 27.31 13.04 -10.49
N ARG A 124 26.07 13.06 -10.95
CA ARG A 124 25.51 14.19 -11.67
C ARG A 124 24.99 15.20 -10.65
N ASP A 125 25.32 16.48 -10.86
CA ASP A 125 24.93 17.59 -10.00
C ASP A 125 25.34 17.37 -8.53
N ASP A 126 26.48 16.70 -8.30
CA ASP A 126 27.02 16.36 -6.99
C ASP A 126 26.02 15.61 -6.07
N ARG A 127 25.10 14.89 -6.68
CA ARG A 127 23.99 14.24 -5.96
C ARG A 127 23.51 12.92 -6.56
N TYR A 128 23.25 12.89 -7.87
CA TYR A 128 22.52 11.81 -8.51
C TYR A 128 23.46 10.77 -9.10
N VAL A 129 23.32 9.53 -8.63
CA VAL A 129 24.00 8.36 -9.19
C VAL A 129 23.23 7.87 -10.42
N PRO A 130 23.87 7.63 -11.55
CA PRO A 130 23.25 6.98 -12.70
C PRO A 130 22.70 5.59 -12.31
N ALA A 131 21.46 5.27 -12.72
CA ALA A 131 20.84 4.01 -12.36
C ALA A 131 21.65 2.77 -12.78
N LEU A 132 22.35 2.84 -13.91
CA LEU A 132 23.21 1.76 -14.40
C LEU A 132 24.40 1.50 -13.46
N GLU A 133 24.99 2.53 -12.87
CA GLU A 133 26.10 2.36 -11.91
C GLU A 133 25.59 1.67 -10.62
N VAL A 134 24.34 1.93 -10.22
CA VAL A 134 23.72 1.22 -9.07
C VAL A 134 23.48 -0.25 -9.42
N VAL A 135 23.00 -0.55 -10.64
CA VAL A 135 22.84 -1.93 -11.11
C VAL A 135 24.17 -2.66 -11.10
N GLU A 136 25.22 -2.05 -11.68
CA GLU A 136 26.57 -2.63 -11.70
C GLU A 136 27.11 -2.89 -10.29
N ALA A 137 26.90 -1.94 -9.36
CA ALA A 137 27.32 -2.08 -7.97
C ALA A 137 26.61 -3.24 -7.28
N LEU A 138 25.31 -3.47 -7.57
CA LEU A 138 24.55 -4.61 -7.05
C LEU A 138 25.05 -5.93 -7.63
N GLU A 139 25.27 -6.01 -8.95
CA GLU A 139 25.77 -7.20 -9.65
C GLU A 139 27.17 -7.58 -9.18
N GLN A 140 28.04 -6.60 -8.99
CA GLN A 140 29.41 -6.76 -8.48
C GLN A 140 29.45 -6.95 -6.95
N LYS A 141 28.30 -6.98 -6.29
CA LYS A 141 28.18 -7.13 -4.83
C LYS A 141 29.04 -6.12 -4.07
N LYS A 142 28.98 -4.86 -4.46
CA LYS A 142 29.70 -3.77 -3.78
C LYS A 142 29.10 -3.43 -2.41
N ARG A 143 29.93 -2.85 -1.53
CA ARG A 143 29.57 -2.44 -0.17
C ARG A 143 28.93 -1.04 -0.20
N PHE A 144 27.62 -0.93 0.01
CA PHE A 144 26.88 0.33 0.16
C PHE A 144 25.53 0.10 0.82
N ILE A 145 24.80 1.16 1.12
CA ILE A 145 23.43 1.14 1.65
C ILE A 145 22.48 1.60 0.57
N LEU A 146 21.39 0.87 0.38
CA LEU A 146 20.32 1.23 -0.55
C LEU A 146 19.04 1.54 0.23
N LEU A 147 18.53 2.77 0.14
CA LEU A 147 17.32 3.22 0.81
C LEU A 147 16.14 3.29 -0.16
N ASP A 148 15.04 2.65 0.20
CA ASP A 148 13.75 2.82 -0.48
C ASP A 148 12.94 3.90 0.23
N THR A 149 12.80 5.06 -0.40
CA THR A 149 12.11 6.20 0.18
C THR A 149 10.62 6.28 -0.18
N ARG A 150 10.12 5.27 -0.90
CA ARG A 150 8.71 5.13 -1.20
C ARG A 150 7.89 4.80 0.06
N PRO A 151 6.55 4.93 0.00
CA PRO A 151 5.70 4.45 1.10
C PRO A 151 5.99 3.00 1.49
N ALA A 152 5.87 2.69 2.79
CA ALA A 152 6.13 1.34 3.31
C ALA A 152 5.33 0.25 2.58
N SER A 153 4.10 0.54 2.16
CA SER A 153 3.27 -0.37 1.37
C SER A 153 3.86 -0.66 -0.02
N ALA A 154 4.56 0.30 -0.64
CA ALA A 154 5.24 0.08 -1.91
C ALA A 154 6.46 -0.83 -1.73
N TRP A 155 7.24 -0.62 -0.67
CA TRP A 155 8.35 -1.51 -0.32
C TRP A 155 7.86 -2.93 -0.04
N GLN A 156 6.78 -3.10 0.75
CA GLN A 156 6.18 -4.41 1.04
C GLN A 156 5.73 -5.15 -0.23
N ARG A 157 5.22 -4.41 -1.22
CA ARG A 157 4.75 -5.00 -2.49
C ARG A 157 5.91 -5.49 -3.36
N SER A 158 6.93 -4.67 -3.50
CA SER A 158 8.15 -4.98 -4.25
C SER A 158 9.24 -3.97 -3.94
N HIS A 159 10.47 -4.40 -3.79
CA HIS A 159 11.64 -3.54 -3.58
C HIS A 159 12.88 -4.18 -4.21
N ILE A 160 13.93 -3.37 -4.39
CA ILE A 160 15.23 -3.88 -4.79
C ILE A 160 15.79 -4.74 -3.66
N PRO A 161 16.25 -5.98 -3.92
CA PRO A 161 16.76 -6.87 -2.87
C PRO A 161 17.80 -6.17 -1.99
N GLY A 162 17.58 -6.25 -0.67
CA GLY A 162 18.45 -5.62 0.34
C GLY A 162 18.18 -4.14 0.58
N ALA A 163 17.23 -3.51 -0.13
CA ALA A 163 16.87 -2.12 0.14
C ALA A 163 16.18 -1.96 1.51
N VAL A 164 16.67 -0.99 2.28
CA VAL A 164 16.13 -0.61 3.59
C VAL A 164 14.95 0.35 3.41
N PRO A 165 13.77 0.04 3.99
CA PRO A 165 12.64 0.97 3.91
C PRO A 165 12.91 2.22 4.76
N MET A 166 12.98 3.37 4.09
CA MET A 166 13.14 4.69 4.68
C MET A 166 12.10 5.65 4.11
N PRO A 167 10.79 5.45 4.39
CA PRO A 167 9.73 6.27 3.81
C PRO A 167 9.97 7.77 4.04
N TYR A 168 9.79 8.59 3.01
CA TYR A 168 10.04 10.03 3.03
C TYR A 168 9.26 10.78 4.12
N TYR A 169 8.09 10.25 4.54
CA TYR A 169 7.25 10.82 5.60
C TYR A 169 7.66 10.38 7.01
N ARG A 170 8.70 9.55 7.15
CA ARG A 170 9.23 9.19 8.46
C ARG A 170 9.73 10.43 9.18
N ASP A 171 9.57 10.42 10.50
CA ASP A 171 10.06 11.49 11.36
C ASP A 171 11.52 11.82 11.00
N LYS A 172 11.73 13.05 10.53
CA LYS A 172 13.07 13.50 10.10
C LYS A 172 14.09 13.42 11.24
N ASP A 173 13.64 13.55 12.49
CA ASP A 173 14.54 13.48 13.65
C ASP A 173 15.05 12.06 13.91
N ARG A 174 14.40 11.07 13.36
CA ARG A 174 14.80 9.66 13.38
C ARG A 174 15.42 9.17 12.07
N ALA A 175 15.41 10.00 11.03
CA ALA A 175 16.05 9.64 9.77
C ALA A 175 17.57 9.46 9.99
N GLY A 176 18.09 8.29 9.63
CA GLY A 176 19.51 7.98 9.80
C GLY A 176 19.93 7.49 11.18
N GLU A 177 19.00 7.37 12.17
CA GLU A 177 19.33 6.97 13.56
C GLU A 177 20.17 5.67 13.64
N ASN A 178 19.95 4.74 12.72
CA ASN A 178 20.66 3.46 12.67
C ASN A 178 21.56 3.32 11.43
N LEU A 179 21.82 4.41 10.71
CA LEU A 179 22.72 4.39 9.58
C LEU A 179 24.16 4.71 10.04
N PRO A 180 25.18 3.99 9.55
CA PRO A 180 26.56 4.33 9.84
C PRO A 180 26.94 5.66 9.17
N ASN A 181 27.64 6.51 9.87
CA ASN A 181 28.21 7.75 9.34
C ASN A 181 29.74 7.62 9.26
N ASP A 182 30.20 6.58 8.55
CA ASP A 182 31.60 6.18 8.42
C ASP A 182 32.16 6.37 7.00
N GLY A 183 31.40 7.07 6.14
CA GLY A 183 31.75 7.25 4.73
C GLY A 183 31.21 6.14 3.82
N THR A 184 30.41 5.21 4.33
CA THR A 184 29.68 4.25 3.48
C THR A 184 28.71 4.97 2.58
N TRP A 185 28.72 4.66 1.29
CA TRP A 185 27.78 5.20 0.33
C TRP A 185 26.33 4.87 0.72
N ILE A 186 25.47 5.88 0.69
CA ILE A 186 24.04 5.76 0.92
C ILE A 186 23.30 6.22 -0.33
N VAL A 187 22.73 5.30 -1.05
CA VAL A 187 21.96 5.57 -2.28
C VAL A 187 20.48 5.49 -1.95
N ALA A 188 19.73 6.55 -2.23
CA ALA A 188 18.29 6.62 -2.00
C ALA A 188 17.53 6.61 -3.33
N TYR A 189 16.47 5.80 -3.44
CA TYR A 189 15.61 5.78 -4.63
C TYR A 189 14.14 5.98 -4.30
N CYS A 190 13.38 6.44 -5.28
CA CYS A 190 11.92 6.56 -5.23
C CYS A 190 11.28 6.25 -6.58
N ALA A 191 9.95 6.28 -6.66
CA ALA A 191 9.20 6.09 -7.91
C ALA A 191 8.75 7.42 -8.54
N CYS A 192 9.00 8.55 -7.89
CA CYS A 192 8.72 9.89 -8.41
C CYS A 192 10.01 10.57 -8.89
N PRO A 193 9.92 11.59 -9.76
CA PRO A 193 11.11 12.34 -10.14
C PRO A 193 11.74 13.05 -8.93
N HIS A 194 12.59 12.34 -8.21
CA HIS A 194 13.46 12.78 -7.10
C HIS A 194 12.80 13.26 -5.79
N ALA A 195 11.55 13.72 -5.77
CA ALA A 195 10.98 14.43 -4.62
C ALA A 195 11.13 13.69 -3.27
N ALA A 196 10.81 12.40 -3.21
CA ALA A 196 10.91 11.64 -1.96
C ALA A 196 12.36 11.29 -1.60
N SER A 197 13.19 10.90 -2.57
CA SER A 197 14.61 10.62 -2.32
C SER A 197 15.39 11.87 -1.96
N ASP A 198 15.12 13.00 -2.64
CA ASP A 198 15.74 14.29 -2.30
C ASP A 198 15.41 14.75 -0.89
N PHE A 199 14.17 14.57 -0.44
CA PHE A 199 13.77 14.90 0.92
C PHE A 199 14.58 14.09 1.94
N VAL A 200 14.71 12.78 1.76
CA VAL A 200 15.48 11.92 2.65
C VAL A 200 16.98 12.26 2.60
N VAL A 201 17.55 12.45 1.40
CA VAL A 201 18.96 12.80 1.24
C VAL A 201 19.28 14.16 1.90
N ASN A 202 18.40 15.17 1.75
CA ASN A 202 18.59 16.45 2.40
C ASN A 202 18.62 16.31 3.93
N ASN A 203 17.68 15.56 4.51
CA ASN A 203 17.66 15.30 5.95
C ASN A 203 18.92 14.58 6.44
N LEU A 204 19.45 13.62 5.67
CA LEU A 204 20.69 12.93 6.00
C LEU A 204 21.90 13.88 5.89
N ARG A 205 21.98 14.72 4.85
CA ARG A 205 23.05 15.72 4.69
C ARG A 205 23.05 16.75 5.83
N GLU A 206 21.88 17.23 6.26
CA GLU A 206 21.74 18.11 7.42
C GLU A 206 22.30 17.48 8.71
N ARG A 207 22.28 16.16 8.81
CA ARG A 207 22.83 15.36 9.92
C ARG A 207 24.30 14.98 9.74
N GLY A 208 24.93 15.44 8.67
CA GLY A 208 26.37 15.25 8.44
C GLY A 208 26.72 14.00 7.65
N PHE A 209 25.76 13.27 7.09
CA PHE A 209 26.04 12.22 6.10
C PHE A 209 26.51 12.86 4.81
N ARG A 210 27.64 12.42 4.27
CA ARG A 210 28.30 13.10 3.13
C ARG A 210 28.38 12.27 1.86
N ASN A 211 28.20 10.95 1.95
CA ASN A 211 28.32 10.02 0.84
C ASN A 211 27.00 9.27 0.57
#